data_53ab9ab5ef752fd7156429f6e59a15f2
#
_entry.id   53ab9ab5ef752fd7156429f6e59a15f2
#
_cell.length_a   1.000
_cell.length_b   1.000
_cell.length_c   1.000
_cell.angle_alpha   90.00
_cell.angle_beta   90.00
_cell.angle_gamma   90.00
#
_symmetry.space_group_name_H-M   'P 1'
#
loop_
_entity.id
_entity.type
_entity.pdbx_description
1 polymer ?
#
loop_
_entity_poly.entity_id
_entity_poly.type
_entity_poly.pdbx_seq_one_letter_code
_entity_poly.pdbx_strand_id
1 'polypeptide(L)'
;NMLCRLNIKDYLLTVQKIDIPMTSTGFMIEDKKQNVWIAKDEEGVYRLDSNNQLTLYLSKDNGYVKSICEDSRGNIYVGSMRKGLFVYNKRQDSFIPIDFKEKRELPICFLYSGPQNELYIGTDGKGMSVYNNQTHEISEYNFDNNYFDSKNSKIHSILKDNSGNLWLAVYQKGVMQIPARTNSFKYIGHKSMDKNMIGSSCITSFCKDNNGMLWVGTDNDGIYALTEKLEPAKHFSHTNHPNSVP
;
A
#
# COMPACT_ATOMS: atom_id res chain seq x y z
N ASN A 1 -33.76 0.78 7.42
CA ASN A 1 -32.45 0.98 6.82
C ASN A 1 -32.62 1.70 5.48
N MET A 2 -31.74 2.60 5.15
CA MET A 2 -31.91 3.46 3.97
C MET A 2 -30.58 3.58 3.24
N LEU A 3 -30.62 3.37 1.93
CA LEU A 3 -29.58 3.77 1.01
C LEU A 3 -29.97 5.15 0.45
N CYS A 4 -29.05 6.09 0.53
CA CYS A 4 -29.29 7.44 0.00
C CYS A 4 -28.42 7.68 -1.22
N ARG A 5 -29.00 8.16 -2.29
CA ARG A 5 -28.30 8.63 -3.49
C ARG A 5 -28.41 10.15 -3.56
N LEU A 6 -27.27 10.83 -3.53
CA LEU A 6 -27.19 12.26 -3.71
C LEU A 6 -26.78 12.57 -5.15
N ASN A 7 -27.63 13.30 -5.87
CA ASN A 7 -27.25 13.86 -7.16
C ASN A 7 -26.44 15.15 -6.91
N ILE A 8 -25.17 15.14 -7.28
CA ILE A 8 -24.24 16.27 -7.06
C ILE A 8 -24.49 17.49 -7.95
N LYS A 9 -25.30 17.37 -9.02
CA LYS A 9 -25.63 18.49 -9.92
C LYS A 9 -26.76 19.36 -9.38
N ASP A 10 -27.77 18.77 -8.81
CA ASP A 10 -28.97 19.46 -8.31
C ASP A 10 -29.16 19.30 -6.80
N TYR A 11 -28.26 18.58 -6.13
CA TYR A 11 -28.30 18.25 -4.70
C TYR A 11 -29.56 17.55 -4.25
N LEU A 12 -30.26 16.89 -5.18
CA LEU A 12 -31.43 16.09 -4.82
C LEU A 12 -31.01 14.78 -4.16
N LEU A 13 -31.61 14.51 -3.01
CA LEU A 13 -31.42 13.29 -2.25
C LEU A 13 -32.55 12.31 -2.57
N THR A 14 -32.22 11.18 -3.18
CA THR A 14 -33.13 10.06 -3.35
C THR A 14 -32.87 9.04 -2.23
N VAL A 15 -33.88 8.71 -1.48
CA VAL A 15 -33.81 7.76 -0.37
C VAL A 15 -34.48 6.46 -0.80
N GLN A 16 -33.73 5.36 -0.74
CA GLN A 16 -34.24 4.03 -0.99
C GLN A 16 -34.22 3.21 0.30
N LYS A 17 -35.36 2.67 0.68
CA LYS A 17 -35.41 1.69 1.77
C LYS A 17 -34.85 0.36 1.30
N ILE A 18 -33.88 -0.16 2.03
CA ILE A 18 -33.26 -1.46 1.78
C ILE A 18 -33.31 -2.29 3.06
N ASP A 19 -33.52 -3.58 2.90
CA ASP A 19 -33.56 -4.52 4.03
C ASP A 19 -32.17 -5.12 4.28
N ILE A 20 -31.27 -4.26 4.73
CA ILE A 20 -29.91 -4.65 5.17
C ILE A 20 -29.80 -4.30 6.65
N PRO A 21 -29.35 -5.21 7.52
CA PRO A 21 -29.14 -4.93 8.94
C PRO A 21 -28.17 -3.76 9.14
N MET A 22 -28.40 -2.91 10.15
CA MET A 22 -27.60 -1.70 10.42
C MET A 22 -26.64 -1.92 11.59
N THR A 23 -25.74 -2.89 11.47
CA THR A 23 -24.83 -3.23 12.56
C THR A 23 -23.45 -2.56 12.46
N SER A 24 -23.02 -2.20 11.25
CA SER A 24 -21.71 -1.56 11.02
C SER A 24 -21.69 -0.68 9.77
N THR A 25 -20.72 0.24 9.71
CA THR A 25 -20.38 0.95 8.48
C THR A 25 -19.70 0.00 7.51
N GLY A 26 -20.19 -0.08 6.28
CA GLY A 26 -19.61 -0.91 5.23
C GLY A 26 -18.93 -0.11 4.13
N PHE A 27 -18.19 -0.79 3.28
CA PHE A 27 -17.70 -0.24 2.03
C PHE A 27 -18.72 -0.45 0.93
N MET A 28 -18.83 0.51 0.02
CA MET A 28 -19.80 0.49 -1.06
C MET A 28 -19.14 0.94 -2.35
N ILE A 29 -19.45 0.22 -3.45
CA ILE A 29 -19.05 0.61 -4.80
C ILE A 29 -20.24 0.46 -5.76
N GLU A 30 -20.30 1.28 -6.79
CA GLU A 30 -21.15 1.07 -7.97
C GLU A 30 -20.29 0.46 -9.07
N ASP A 31 -20.69 -0.69 -9.61
CA ASP A 31 -19.98 -1.36 -10.70
C ASP A 31 -20.36 -0.76 -12.07
N LYS A 32 -19.61 -1.12 -13.11
CA LYS A 32 -19.85 -0.66 -14.49
C LYS A 32 -21.22 -1.06 -15.05
N LYS A 33 -21.95 -1.96 -14.40
CA LYS A 33 -23.30 -2.38 -14.73
C LYS A 33 -24.36 -1.67 -13.89
N GLN A 34 -23.96 -0.68 -13.09
CA GLN A 34 -24.84 0.08 -12.20
C GLN A 34 -25.42 -0.74 -11.05
N ASN A 35 -24.82 -1.87 -10.71
CA ASN A 35 -25.15 -2.54 -9.46
C ASN A 35 -24.40 -1.87 -8.31
N VAL A 36 -25.05 -1.73 -7.17
CA VAL A 36 -24.42 -1.25 -5.95
C VAL A 36 -24.04 -2.45 -5.10
N TRP A 37 -22.76 -2.61 -4.86
CA TRP A 37 -22.20 -3.64 -3.99
C TRP A 37 -21.89 -3.04 -2.62
N ILE A 38 -22.32 -3.74 -1.58
CA ILE A 38 -22.20 -3.28 -0.19
C ILE A 38 -21.51 -4.37 0.61
N ALA A 39 -20.28 -4.12 1.04
CA ALA A 39 -19.53 -5.01 1.92
C ALA A 39 -19.73 -4.58 3.36
N LYS A 40 -20.30 -5.44 4.20
CA LYS A 40 -20.56 -5.19 5.61
C LYS A 40 -19.78 -6.16 6.49
N ASP A 41 -19.13 -5.60 7.48
CA ASP A 41 -18.10 -6.23 8.29
C ASP A 41 -18.52 -7.63 8.83
N GLU A 42 -19.62 -7.71 9.53
CA GLU A 42 -20.07 -8.95 10.20
C GLU A 42 -21.16 -9.69 9.44
N GLU A 43 -21.61 -9.19 8.31
CA GLU A 43 -22.79 -9.71 7.64
C GLU A 43 -22.52 -10.30 6.27
N GLY A 44 -21.55 -9.75 5.53
CA GLY A 44 -21.19 -10.26 4.22
C GLY A 44 -21.25 -9.22 3.11
N VAL A 45 -21.58 -9.65 1.89
CA VAL A 45 -21.64 -8.81 0.70
C VAL A 45 -23.02 -8.84 0.11
N TYR A 46 -23.62 -7.68 -0.08
CA TYR A 46 -24.91 -7.50 -0.74
C TYR A 46 -24.70 -6.86 -2.10
N ARG A 47 -25.51 -7.26 -3.08
CA ARG A 47 -25.66 -6.59 -4.37
C ARG A 47 -27.09 -6.07 -4.49
N LEU A 48 -27.22 -4.79 -4.78
CA LEU A 48 -28.45 -4.15 -5.21
C LEU A 48 -28.35 -3.95 -6.72
N ASP A 49 -29.19 -4.61 -7.49
CA ASP A 49 -29.18 -4.48 -8.94
C ASP A 49 -29.98 -3.26 -9.44
N SER A 50 -29.99 -3.03 -10.76
CA SER A 50 -30.74 -1.93 -11.41
C SER A 50 -32.27 -2.04 -11.24
N ASN A 51 -32.78 -3.22 -10.90
CA ASN A 51 -34.20 -3.46 -10.61
C ASN A 51 -34.54 -3.31 -9.13
N ASN A 52 -33.56 -2.85 -8.33
CA ASN A 52 -33.64 -2.74 -6.87
C ASN A 52 -33.79 -4.08 -6.15
N GLN A 53 -33.42 -5.18 -6.79
CA GLN A 53 -33.37 -6.48 -6.15
C GLN A 53 -32.08 -6.60 -5.32
N LEU A 54 -32.25 -6.92 -4.03
CA LEU A 54 -31.16 -7.13 -3.10
C LEU A 54 -30.82 -8.62 -3.00
N THR A 55 -29.56 -8.96 -3.18
CA THR A 55 -29.04 -10.34 -3.08
C THR A 55 -27.87 -10.38 -2.12
N LEU A 56 -27.88 -11.34 -1.18
CA LEU A 56 -26.74 -11.62 -0.28
C LEU A 56 -25.86 -12.71 -0.90
N TYR A 57 -24.55 -12.48 -0.95
CA TYR A 57 -23.57 -13.44 -1.47
C TYR A 57 -22.72 -14.07 -0.38
N LEU A 58 -21.77 -13.33 0.15
CA LEU A 58 -20.92 -13.82 1.22
C LEU A 58 -21.64 -13.57 2.56
N SER A 59 -21.79 -14.62 3.36
CA SER A 59 -22.34 -14.52 4.72
C SER A 59 -21.22 -14.30 5.76
N LYS A 60 -21.61 -14.11 7.01
CA LYS A 60 -20.69 -13.96 8.16
C LYS A 60 -19.69 -15.12 8.31
N ASP A 61 -20.01 -16.32 7.81
CA ASP A 61 -19.14 -17.49 7.89
C ASP A 61 -17.87 -17.36 7.01
N ASN A 62 -17.90 -16.42 6.05
CA ASN A 62 -16.73 -16.09 5.22
C ASN A 62 -15.74 -15.13 5.89
N GLY A 63 -15.91 -14.88 7.19
CA GLY A 63 -15.09 -13.96 7.96
C GLY A 63 -15.47 -12.49 7.73
N TYR A 64 -14.89 -11.60 8.51
CA TYR A 64 -15.20 -10.19 8.44
C TYR A 64 -14.78 -9.59 7.09
N VAL A 65 -15.76 -9.17 6.29
CA VAL A 65 -15.54 -8.53 5.00
C VAL A 65 -15.27 -7.05 5.24
N LYS A 66 -14.07 -6.58 4.88
CA LYS A 66 -13.61 -5.22 5.16
C LYS A 66 -13.55 -4.31 3.95
N SER A 67 -13.42 -4.87 2.75
CA SER A 67 -13.23 -4.06 1.55
C SER A 67 -13.77 -4.75 0.31
N ILE A 68 -14.22 -3.94 -0.64
CA ILE A 68 -14.67 -4.36 -1.96
C ILE A 68 -14.16 -3.38 -3.01
N CYS A 69 -13.75 -3.87 -4.17
CA CYS A 69 -13.38 -3.03 -5.30
C CYS A 69 -13.68 -3.69 -6.64
N GLU A 70 -13.81 -2.87 -7.69
CA GLU A 70 -13.90 -3.31 -9.08
C GLU A 70 -12.59 -2.99 -9.80
N ASP A 71 -12.07 -3.94 -10.59
CA ASP A 71 -10.90 -3.68 -11.44
C ASP A 71 -11.28 -3.04 -12.78
N SER A 72 -10.26 -2.68 -13.57
CA SER A 72 -10.45 -2.06 -14.89
C SER A 72 -11.22 -2.96 -15.88
N ARG A 73 -11.24 -4.29 -15.65
CA ARG A 73 -11.95 -5.29 -16.47
C ARG A 73 -13.36 -5.59 -15.98
N GLY A 74 -13.80 -4.98 -14.87
CA GLY A 74 -15.10 -5.22 -14.26
C GLY A 74 -15.17 -6.51 -13.43
N ASN A 75 -14.03 -6.96 -12.88
CA ASN A 75 -14.04 -8.02 -11.89
C ASN A 75 -14.20 -7.40 -10.50
N ILE A 76 -15.07 -7.99 -9.70
CA ILE A 76 -15.33 -7.54 -8.33
C ILE A 76 -14.53 -8.41 -7.37
N TYR A 77 -13.73 -7.77 -6.53
CA TYR A 77 -12.93 -8.42 -5.49
C TYR A 77 -13.41 -8.02 -4.10
N VAL A 78 -13.34 -8.95 -3.19
CA VAL A 78 -13.73 -8.78 -1.78
C VAL A 78 -12.60 -9.25 -0.88
N GLY A 79 -12.23 -8.41 0.08
CA GLY A 79 -11.23 -8.69 1.10
C GLY A 79 -11.85 -9.06 2.42
N SER A 80 -11.42 -10.19 2.99
CA SER A 80 -11.82 -10.68 4.30
C SER A 80 -10.66 -10.71 5.27
N MET A 81 -10.92 -10.39 6.54
CA MET A 81 -9.93 -10.44 7.63
C MET A 81 -9.49 -11.88 7.97
N ARG A 82 -10.31 -12.88 7.69
CA ARG A 82 -10.04 -14.26 8.09
C ARG A 82 -9.89 -15.24 6.93
N LYS A 83 -10.50 -14.94 5.80
CA LYS A 83 -10.58 -15.85 4.65
C LYS A 83 -9.85 -15.32 3.40
N GLY A 84 -9.14 -14.18 3.53
CA GLY A 84 -8.34 -13.61 2.46
C GLY A 84 -9.16 -12.99 1.33
N LEU A 85 -8.78 -13.25 0.09
CA LEU A 85 -9.32 -12.59 -1.10
C LEU A 85 -10.34 -13.48 -1.82
N PHE A 86 -11.44 -12.86 -2.24
CA PHE A 86 -12.46 -13.48 -3.09
C PHE A 86 -12.62 -12.70 -4.39
N VAL A 87 -13.04 -13.40 -5.45
CA VAL A 87 -13.45 -12.79 -6.72
C VAL A 87 -14.85 -13.25 -7.11
N TYR A 88 -15.65 -12.34 -7.63
CA TYR A 88 -16.98 -12.65 -8.11
C TYR A 88 -16.93 -13.39 -9.45
N ASN A 89 -17.45 -14.62 -9.46
CA ASN A 89 -17.61 -15.44 -10.65
C ASN A 89 -18.97 -15.18 -11.30
N LYS A 90 -18.97 -14.46 -12.42
CA LYS A 90 -20.20 -14.09 -13.15
C LYS A 90 -20.99 -15.29 -13.69
N ARG A 91 -20.32 -16.44 -13.97
CA ARG A 91 -20.98 -17.64 -14.51
C ARG A 91 -21.72 -18.40 -13.43
N GLN A 92 -21.18 -18.44 -12.24
CA GLN A 92 -21.76 -19.15 -11.09
C GLN A 92 -22.62 -18.24 -10.21
N ASP A 93 -22.66 -16.94 -10.50
CA ASP A 93 -23.27 -15.89 -9.68
C ASP A 93 -22.88 -16.02 -8.19
N SER A 94 -21.60 -16.18 -7.93
CA SER A 94 -21.07 -16.42 -6.57
C SER A 94 -19.65 -15.89 -6.43
N PHE A 95 -19.22 -15.63 -5.20
CA PHE A 95 -17.83 -15.35 -4.90
C PHE A 95 -17.05 -16.64 -4.68
N ILE A 96 -15.88 -16.75 -5.32
CA ILE A 96 -14.95 -17.85 -5.15
C ILE A 96 -13.67 -17.36 -4.48
N PRO A 97 -13.09 -18.13 -3.55
CA PRO A 97 -11.81 -17.76 -2.93
C PRO A 97 -10.69 -17.80 -3.97
N ILE A 98 -9.74 -16.88 -3.82
CA ILE A 98 -8.50 -16.91 -4.57
C ILE A 98 -7.46 -17.64 -3.73
N ASP A 99 -7.05 -18.82 -4.18
CA ASP A 99 -5.99 -19.58 -3.54
C ASP A 99 -4.63 -19.05 -4.03
N PHE A 100 -3.84 -18.53 -3.12
CA PHE A 100 -2.47 -18.19 -3.39
C PHE A 100 -1.60 -19.45 -3.29
N LYS A 101 -0.65 -19.63 -4.22
CA LYS A 101 0.28 -20.78 -4.23
C LYS A 101 1.03 -20.96 -2.91
N GLU A 102 1.30 -19.88 -2.23
CA GLU A 102 1.76 -19.87 -0.84
C GLU A 102 0.55 -19.69 0.06
N LYS A 103 0.31 -20.63 0.96
CA LYS A 103 -0.74 -20.54 1.99
C LYS A 103 -0.44 -19.38 2.93
N ARG A 104 -0.76 -18.15 2.51
CA ARG A 104 -0.62 -16.96 3.33
C ARG A 104 -1.99 -16.60 3.90
N GLU A 105 -2.07 -16.54 5.20
CA GLU A 105 -3.18 -15.86 5.86
C GLU A 105 -3.01 -14.36 5.64
N LEU A 106 -3.88 -13.78 4.83
CA LEU A 106 -3.90 -12.34 4.58
C LEU A 106 -5.14 -11.75 5.27
N PRO A 107 -4.98 -11.12 6.43
CA PRO A 107 -6.05 -10.37 7.07
C PRO A 107 -6.28 -9.06 6.31
N ILE A 108 -7.14 -9.10 5.30
CA ILE A 108 -7.32 -7.99 4.37
C ILE A 108 -8.19 -6.91 4.98
N CYS A 109 -7.65 -5.68 5.10
CA CYS A 109 -8.35 -4.48 5.55
C CYS A 109 -8.85 -3.63 4.39
N PHE A 110 -8.08 -3.54 3.31
CA PHE A 110 -8.37 -2.63 2.21
C PHE A 110 -7.91 -3.20 0.87
N LEU A 111 -8.69 -2.95 -0.17
CA LEU A 111 -8.39 -3.28 -1.55
C LEU A 111 -8.41 -2.02 -2.39
N TYR A 112 -7.43 -1.87 -3.26
CA TYR A 112 -7.37 -0.80 -4.24
C TYR A 112 -6.99 -1.38 -5.62
N SER A 113 -7.81 -1.11 -6.63
CA SER A 113 -7.52 -1.53 -8.01
C SER A 113 -6.61 -0.53 -8.69
N GLY A 114 -5.41 -0.96 -9.07
CA GLY A 114 -4.45 -0.19 -9.83
C GLY A 114 -4.69 -0.24 -11.34
N PRO A 115 -4.02 0.64 -12.13
CA PRO A 115 -4.26 0.80 -13.56
C PRO A 115 -3.78 -0.36 -14.44
N GLN A 116 -2.84 -1.17 -13.97
CA GLN A 116 -2.19 -2.25 -14.75
C GLN A 116 -2.67 -3.65 -14.36
N ASN A 117 -3.95 -3.80 -14.00
CA ASN A 117 -4.52 -5.06 -13.49
C ASN A 117 -3.90 -5.53 -12.19
N GLU A 118 -3.31 -4.62 -11.44
CA GLU A 118 -2.79 -4.86 -10.11
C GLU A 118 -3.87 -4.60 -9.08
N LEU A 119 -3.96 -5.46 -8.09
CA LEU A 119 -4.79 -5.27 -6.91
C LEU A 119 -3.88 -5.07 -5.71
N TYR A 120 -3.85 -3.86 -5.18
CA TYR A 120 -3.14 -3.53 -3.96
C TYR A 120 -3.96 -3.98 -2.75
N ILE A 121 -3.33 -4.72 -1.86
CA ILE A 121 -3.95 -5.37 -0.71
C ILE A 121 -3.32 -4.82 0.55
N GLY A 122 -4.06 -4.02 1.30
CA GLY A 122 -3.70 -3.56 2.64
C GLY A 122 -4.14 -4.59 3.69
N THR A 123 -3.24 -4.93 4.62
CA THR A 123 -3.49 -5.96 5.63
C THR A 123 -3.46 -5.41 7.06
N ASP A 124 -4.04 -6.17 7.99
CA ASP A 124 -3.95 -5.89 9.42
C ASP A 124 -2.68 -6.51 10.03
N GLY A 125 -1.55 -5.82 9.83
CA GLY A 125 -0.29 -6.18 10.47
C GLY A 125 0.63 -7.10 9.64
N LYS A 126 0.37 -7.24 8.33
CA LYS A 126 1.30 -7.91 7.38
C LYS A 126 1.65 -7.00 6.19
N GLY A 127 1.62 -5.68 6.41
CA GLY A 127 1.99 -4.69 5.42
C GLY A 127 1.06 -4.64 4.22
N MET A 128 1.64 -4.41 3.04
CA MET A 128 0.93 -4.33 1.77
C MET A 128 1.43 -5.41 0.80
N SER A 129 0.51 -6.00 0.07
CA SER A 129 0.80 -6.94 -1.01
C SER A 129 0.17 -6.46 -2.32
N VAL A 130 0.67 -6.95 -3.43
CA VAL A 130 0.12 -6.72 -4.76
C VAL A 130 -0.23 -8.06 -5.38
N TYR A 131 -1.47 -8.21 -5.79
CA TYR A 131 -1.95 -9.35 -6.56
C TYR A 131 -2.07 -8.95 -8.02
N ASN A 132 -1.39 -9.71 -8.88
CA ASN A 132 -1.52 -9.56 -10.33
C ASN A 132 -2.61 -10.52 -10.84
N ASN A 133 -3.70 -9.95 -11.36
CA ASN A 133 -4.84 -10.75 -11.81
C ASN A 133 -4.65 -11.41 -13.19
N GLN A 134 -3.49 -11.23 -13.84
CA GLN A 134 -3.13 -11.93 -15.08
C GLN A 134 -2.29 -13.19 -14.81
N THR A 135 -1.27 -13.04 -13.94
CA THR A 135 -0.37 -14.15 -13.59
C THR A 135 -0.88 -14.96 -12.41
N HIS A 136 -1.90 -14.46 -11.69
CA HIS A 136 -2.42 -15.02 -10.43
C HIS A 136 -1.36 -15.12 -9.33
N GLU A 137 -0.37 -14.23 -9.36
CA GLU A 137 0.71 -14.17 -8.39
C GLU A 137 0.48 -13.04 -7.40
N ILE A 138 0.89 -13.28 -6.17
CA ILE A 138 0.91 -12.27 -5.11
C ILE A 138 2.35 -12.02 -4.69
N SER A 139 2.71 -10.75 -4.54
CA SER A 139 4.02 -10.32 -4.06
C SER A 139 3.87 -9.34 -2.91
N GLU A 140 4.83 -9.34 -1.99
CA GLU A 140 4.92 -8.30 -0.97
C GLU A 140 5.36 -6.98 -1.61
N TYR A 141 4.71 -5.91 -1.24
CA TYR A 141 5.12 -4.57 -1.64
C TYR A 141 6.05 -4.01 -0.56
N ASN A 142 7.34 -4.06 -0.83
CA ASN A 142 8.34 -3.50 0.08
C ASN A 142 8.53 -2.02 -0.25
N PHE A 143 8.36 -1.18 0.75
CA PHE A 143 8.73 0.22 0.72
C PHE A 143 9.77 0.45 1.84
N ASP A 144 11.01 0.63 1.43
CA ASP A 144 12.08 0.92 2.38
C ASP A 144 11.91 2.33 2.93
N ASN A 145 11.49 2.40 4.18
CA ASN A 145 11.39 3.64 4.90
C ASN A 145 11.78 3.41 6.37
N ASN A 146 12.75 4.18 6.86
CA ASN A 146 13.24 4.10 8.24
C ASN A 146 12.18 4.40 9.30
N TYR A 147 11.04 4.97 8.92
CA TYR A 147 9.93 5.32 9.82
C TYR A 147 8.83 4.27 9.88
N PHE A 148 8.75 3.38 8.88
CA PHE A 148 7.67 2.41 8.75
C PHE A 148 8.25 1.03 8.50
N ASP A 149 7.86 0.09 9.35
CA ASP A 149 8.08 -1.33 9.08
C ASP A 149 7.03 -1.79 8.06
N SER A 150 7.46 -1.94 6.79
CA SER A 150 6.58 -2.31 5.69
C SER A 150 5.94 -3.69 5.88
N LYS A 151 6.59 -4.60 6.61
CA LYS A 151 6.13 -5.98 6.77
C LYS A 151 5.11 -6.16 7.88
N ASN A 152 5.17 -5.32 8.94
CA ASN A 152 4.31 -5.45 10.11
C ASN A 152 3.33 -4.28 10.26
N SER A 153 3.23 -3.39 9.28
CA SER A 153 2.31 -2.27 9.32
C SER A 153 0.88 -2.69 9.01
N LYS A 154 -0.08 -2.02 9.67
CA LYS A 154 -1.51 -2.14 9.37
C LYS A 154 -1.91 -1.07 8.37
N ILE A 155 -2.36 -1.48 7.18
CA ILE A 155 -2.70 -0.57 6.08
C ILE A 155 -4.22 -0.48 5.95
N HIS A 156 -4.79 0.65 6.35
CA HIS A 156 -6.24 0.84 6.42
C HIS A 156 -6.84 1.51 5.18
N SER A 157 -6.04 2.17 4.36
CA SER A 157 -6.48 2.74 3.10
C SER A 157 -5.31 2.89 2.12
N ILE A 158 -5.60 2.79 0.84
CA ILE A 158 -4.64 2.91 -0.25
C ILE A 158 -5.31 3.76 -1.33
N LEU A 159 -4.57 4.75 -1.82
CA LEU A 159 -5.01 5.60 -2.94
C LEU A 159 -3.82 5.87 -3.85
N LYS A 160 -4.04 5.83 -5.15
CA LYS A 160 -3.07 6.30 -6.16
C LYS A 160 -3.57 7.62 -6.73
N ASP A 161 -2.74 8.64 -6.65
CA ASP A 161 -3.10 9.96 -7.21
C ASP A 161 -2.85 10.03 -8.72
N ASN A 162 -3.27 11.15 -9.35
CA ASN A 162 -3.12 11.36 -10.79
C ASN A 162 -1.65 11.46 -11.25
N SER A 163 -0.71 11.73 -10.33
CA SER A 163 0.73 11.73 -10.59
C SER A 163 1.35 10.33 -10.45
N GLY A 164 0.53 9.35 -10.05
CA GLY A 164 0.94 7.96 -9.84
C GLY A 164 1.53 7.67 -8.46
N ASN A 165 1.56 8.65 -7.55
CA ASN A 165 2.02 8.40 -6.18
C ASN A 165 1.00 7.54 -5.43
N LEU A 166 1.50 6.60 -4.62
CA LEU A 166 0.68 5.83 -3.70
C LEU A 166 0.62 6.53 -2.35
N TRP A 167 -0.59 6.67 -1.83
CA TRP A 167 -0.88 7.20 -0.50
C TRP A 167 -1.43 6.07 0.37
N LEU A 168 -0.80 5.84 1.51
CA LEU A 168 -1.17 4.78 2.45
C LEU A 168 -1.59 5.41 3.78
N ALA A 169 -2.77 5.06 4.26
CA ALA A 169 -3.14 5.33 5.65
C ALA A 169 -2.65 4.18 6.53
N VAL A 170 -1.65 4.44 7.36
CA VAL A 170 -1.03 3.45 8.23
C VAL A 170 -1.54 3.66 9.67
N TYR A 171 -2.14 2.62 10.23
CA TYR A 171 -2.75 2.68 11.56
C TYR A 171 -1.77 3.17 12.63
N GLN A 172 -2.18 4.18 13.37
CA GLN A 172 -1.41 4.85 14.43
C GLN A 172 -0.05 5.47 13.98
N LYS A 173 0.23 5.48 12.67
CA LYS A 173 1.48 6.04 12.13
C LYS A 173 1.25 7.19 11.14
N GLY A 174 -0.02 7.48 10.81
CA GLY A 174 -0.40 8.58 9.93
C GLY A 174 -0.44 8.18 8.46
N VAL A 175 -0.07 9.11 7.57
CA VAL A 175 -0.13 8.96 6.12
C VAL A 175 1.27 8.85 5.55
N MET A 176 1.49 7.84 4.70
CA MET A 176 2.72 7.67 3.94
C MET A 176 2.46 7.92 2.46
N GLN A 177 3.32 8.68 1.84
CA GLN A 177 3.38 8.83 0.38
C GLN A 177 4.55 8.02 -0.18
N ILE A 178 4.26 7.18 -1.16
CA ILE A 178 5.27 6.49 -1.97
C ILE A 178 5.28 7.16 -3.34
N PRO A 179 6.33 7.87 -3.73
CA PRO A 179 6.36 8.59 -4.99
C PRO A 179 6.39 7.63 -6.18
N ALA A 180 5.68 7.98 -7.26
CA ALA A 180 5.66 7.22 -8.52
C ALA A 180 7.04 7.14 -9.20
N ARG A 181 7.85 8.17 -8.96
CA ARG A 181 9.25 8.24 -9.40
C ARG A 181 10.11 8.35 -8.17
N THR A 182 11.04 7.43 -7.99
CA THR A 182 12.10 7.55 -7.00
C THR A 182 12.93 8.77 -7.35
N ASN A 183 13.10 9.65 -6.38
CA ASN A 183 14.00 10.78 -6.54
C ASN A 183 15.41 10.21 -6.79
N SER A 184 16.05 10.66 -7.88
CA SER A 184 17.42 10.26 -8.22
C SER A 184 18.47 10.87 -7.25
N PHE A 185 18.02 11.74 -6.36
CA PHE A 185 18.90 12.34 -5.34
C PHE A 185 18.89 11.50 -4.06
N LYS A 186 20.07 11.11 -3.62
CA LYS A 186 20.28 10.47 -2.32
C LYS A 186 21.02 11.46 -1.41
N TYR A 187 20.46 11.75 -0.24
CA TYR A 187 21.14 12.54 0.77
C TYR A 187 22.04 11.64 1.62
N ILE A 188 23.31 12.00 1.72
CA ILE A 188 24.29 11.34 2.59
C ILE A 188 24.90 12.43 3.45
N GLY A 189 24.67 12.40 4.74
CA GLY A 189 25.12 13.47 5.62
C GLY A 189 24.87 13.23 7.10
N HIS A 190 25.26 14.19 7.90
CA HIS A 190 25.29 14.15 9.35
C HIS A 190 23.95 13.80 10.04
N LYS A 191 22.82 14.20 9.46
CA LYS A 191 21.47 13.98 10.01
C LYS A 191 20.74 12.84 9.33
N SER A 192 21.41 12.03 8.52
CA SER A 192 20.81 10.85 7.93
C SER A 192 20.50 9.83 9.02
N MET A 193 19.28 9.30 9.04
CA MET A 193 18.91 8.19 9.95
C MET A 193 19.44 6.84 9.46
N ASP A 194 20.11 6.83 8.32
CA ASP A 194 20.78 5.67 7.75
C ASP A 194 22.11 5.43 8.45
N LYS A 195 22.50 4.16 8.60
CA LYS A 195 23.82 3.78 9.19
C LYS A 195 25.02 4.29 8.40
N ASN A 196 24.78 4.84 7.23
CA ASN A 196 25.78 5.37 6.29
C ASN A 196 25.94 6.88 6.45
N MET A 197 26.20 7.35 7.67
CA MET A 197 26.38 8.77 7.94
C MET A 197 27.83 9.21 7.74
N ILE A 198 28.00 10.40 7.14
CA ILE A 198 29.21 11.19 7.24
C ILE A 198 29.06 12.03 8.52
N GLY A 199 30.02 11.94 9.43
CA GLY A 199 29.94 12.56 10.76
C GLY A 199 29.96 14.09 10.73
N SER A 200 30.54 14.71 9.69
CA SER A 200 30.59 16.16 9.50
C SER A 200 29.42 16.67 8.66
N SER A 201 28.95 17.86 8.97
CA SER A 201 27.97 18.59 8.18
C SER A 201 28.57 19.44 7.05
N CYS A 202 29.89 19.66 7.06
CA CYS A 202 30.58 20.46 6.07
C CYS A 202 31.45 19.60 5.15
N ILE A 203 31.00 19.44 3.93
CA ILE A 203 31.74 18.73 2.87
C ILE A 203 32.57 19.77 2.10
N THR A 204 33.87 19.54 2.04
CA THR A 204 34.82 20.46 1.37
C THR A 204 35.17 20.03 -0.04
N SER A 205 35.21 18.71 -0.28
CA SER A 205 35.59 18.16 -1.58
C SER A 205 35.12 16.75 -1.78
N PHE A 206 35.05 16.31 -3.02
CA PHE A 206 34.87 14.91 -3.38
C PHE A 206 35.56 14.57 -4.70
N CYS A 207 36.01 13.35 -4.83
CA CYS A 207 36.50 12.80 -6.09
C CYS A 207 36.18 11.33 -6.21
N LYS A 208 36.13 10.82 -7.44
CA LYS A 208 35.97 9.41 -7.73
C LYS A 208 37.29 8.83 -8.19
N ASP A 209 37.71 7.70 -7.61
CA ASP A 209 38.89 7.00 -8.03
C ASP A 209 38.63 6.02 -9.19
N ASN A 210 39.71 5.43 -9.73
CA ASN A 210 39.63 4.48 -10.85
C ASN A 210 38.94 3.14 -10.47
N ASN A 211 38.77 2.87 -9.18
CA ASN A 211 38.10 1.69 -8.66
C ASN A 211 36.61 1.94 -8.40
N GLY A 212 36.09 3.12 -8.73
CA GLY A 212 34.71 3.49 -8.54
C GLY A 212 34.37 4.00 -7.14
N MET A 213 35.36 4.08 -6.23
CA MET A 213 35.15 4.64 -4.88
C MET A 213 34.94 6.14 -4.92
N LEU A 214 33.98 6.66 -4.18
CA LEU A 214 33.77 8.09 -3.97
C LEU A 214 34.46 8.52 -2.68
N TRP A 215 35.45 9.40 -2.82
CA TRP A 215 36.17 10.00 -1.70
C TRP A 215 35.55 11.36 -1.36
N VAL A 216 35.25 11.55 -0.08
CA VAL A 216 34.57 12.75 0.43
C VAL A 216 35.43 13.37 1.51
N GLY A 217 35.93 14.58 1.29
CA GLY A 217 36.66 15.39 2.26
C GLY A 217 35.69 16.23 3.08
N THR A 218 35.97 16.33 4.38
CA THR A 218 35.16 17.11 5.32
C THR A 218 36.03 18.19 5.98
N ASP A 219 35.39 19.19 6.56
CA ASP A 219 36.09 20.30 7.21
C ASP A 219 36.77 19.88 8.53
N ASN A 220 36.13 19.01 9.30
CA ASN A 220 36.56 18.71 10.67
C ASN A 220 36.46 17.25 11.07
N ASP A 221 36.17 16.34 10.14
CA ASP A 221 35.98 14.92 10.41
C ASP A 221 36.73 14.00 9.42
N GLY A 222 37.75 14.57 8.75
CA GLY A 222 38.66 13.84 7.87
C GLY A 222 38.07 13.47 6.52
N ILE A 223 38.41 12.27 6.03
CA ILE A 223 38.08 11.78 4.70
C ILE A 223 37.32 10.47 4.77
N TYR A 224 36.20 10.38 4.05
CA TYR A 224 35.43 9.17 3.88
C TYR A 224 35.62 8.56 2.49
N ALA A 225 35.76 7.25 2.42
CA ALA A 225 35.70 6.51 1.18
C ALA A 225 34.39 5.73 1.13
N LEU A 226 33.57 5.99 0.12
CA LEU A 226 32.27 5.36 -0.10
C LEU A 226 32.35 4.39 -1.28
N THR A 227 31.67 3.26 -1.18
CA THR A 227 31.51 2.29 -2.28
C THR A 227 30.64 2.86 -3.41
N GLU A 228 30.51 2.15 -4.54
CA GLU A 228 29.58 2.50 -5.61
C GLU A 228 28.11 2.55 -5.13
N LYS A 229 27.76 1.79 -4.09
CA LYS A 229 26.45 1.84 -3.43
C LYS A 229 26.29 2.99 -2.43
N LEU A 230 27.31 3.83 -2.33
CA LEU A 230 27.39 4.96 -1.41
C LEU A 230 27.38 4.53 0.06
N GLU A 231 27.93 3.37 0.37
CA GLU A 231 28.12 2.86 1.73
C GLU A 231 29.55 3.21 2.20
N PRO A 232 29.73 3.66 3.45
CA PRO A 232 31.06 3.95 4.00
C PRO A 232 31.91 2.69 4.05
N ALA A 233 33.01 2.70 3.31
CA ALA A 233 33.99 1.62 3.33
C ALA A 233 35.16 1.91 4.27
N LYS A 234 35.59 3.18 4.34
CA LYS A 234 36.69 3.63 5.20
C LYS A 234 36.44 5.06 5.67
N HIS A 235 36.93 5.37 6.85
CA HIS A 235 36.97 6.70 7.43
C HIS A 235 38.38 7.00 7.96
N PHE A 236 38.97 8.04 7.52
CA PHE A 236 40.28 8.53 7.95
C PHE A 236 40.10 9.86 8.67
N SER A 237 40.22 9.85 10.00
CA SER A 237 40.07 11.04 10.84
C SER A 237 41.38 11.37 11.53
N HIS A 238 41.47 12.60 12.03
CA HIS A 238 42.60 13.01 12.85
C HIS A 238 42.67 12.18 14.11
N THR A 239 43.81 11.55 14.36
CA THR A 239 44.13 10.82 15.59
C THR A 239 45.50 11.25 16.07
N ASN A 240 45.83 11.01 17.32
CA ASN A 240 47.18 11.27 17.84
C ASN A 240 48.25 10.34 17.25
N HIS A 241 47.94 9.58 16.21
CA HIS A 241 48.90 8.72 15.54
C HIS A 241 49.63 9.48 14.43
N PRO A 242 50.97 9.29 14.28
CA PRO A 242 51.78 10.06 13.33
C PRO A 242 51.39 9.94 11.84
N ASN A 243 50.60 8.90 11.50
CA ASN A 243 50.07 8.67 10.14
C ASN A 243 48.61 9.07 9.98
N SER A 244 48.03 9.84 10.91
CA SER A 244 46.68 10.35 10.78
C SER A 244 46.59 11.51 9.79
N VAL A 245 45.43 11.75 9.24
CA VAL A 245 45.14 12.92 8.42
C VAL A 245 45.24 14.16 9.30
N PRO A 246 45.82 15.27 8.83
CA PRO A 246 45.95 16.50 9.60
C PRO A 246 44.59 17.11 9.97
#